data_b8f8bd1c24f2fb5010b07dc9942f2fc0
#
_entry.id   b8f8bd1c24f2fb5010b07dc9942f2fc0
#
_cell.length_a   1.000
_cell.length_b   1.000
_cell.length_c   1.000
_cell.angle_alpha   90.00
_cell.angle_beta   90.00
_cell.angle_gamma   90.00
#
_symmetry.space_group_name_H-M   'P 1'
#
loop_
_entity.id
_entity.type
_entity.pdbx_description
1 polymer ?
#
loop_
_entity_poly.entity_id
_entity_poly.type
_entity_poly.pdbx_seq_one_letter_code
_entity_poly.pdbx_strand_id
1 'polypeptide(L)'
;MDNPNYKSGFVAIIGRPNVGKSTLLNYVVGQKVAIMSNVAQTTRNKIQGIYTSPEAQIIFIDTPGIHKPSTKLGDFMEKSAMSALDEVDAVLFVVSATEKRGPGDDFIIERLKKVNQPIFLVVNKIDQINPNDLPKIVDQYKDTLPFKGIVPISALQGNNVNNLINDIIKILPNGPQYYPADQVSDHPERFVIAEMIREKVFLLTRQEVPHSVAVDVTSIKREDENHIHISANIIVERPGQKGIIIGKGGKMLKKIGTMARQDIEKLLGDKVFLQLWVKVVPDWRDKSAMLKDYGYRNKDY
;
A
#
# COMPACT_ATOMS: atom_id res chain seq x y z
N MET A 1 -24.90 -21.37 1.96
CA MET A 1 -24.57 -22.74 1.47
C MET A 1 -23.09 -22.68 1.11
N ASP A 2 -22.28 -23.44 1.81
CA ASP A 2 -20.83 -23.45 1.59
C ASP A 2 -20.55 -24.10 0.24
N ASN A 3 -19.99 -23.33 -0.68
CA ASN A 3 -19.53 -23.87 -1.96
C ASN A 3 -18.28 -24.73 -1.68
N PRO A 4 -18.33 -26.07 -1.82
CA PRO A 4 -17.19 -26.95 -1.50
C PRO A 4 -15.97 -26.68 -2.39
N ASN A 5 -16.15 -25.97 -3.50
CA ASN A 5 -15.10 -25.58 -4.42
C ASN A 5 -14.66 -24.11 -4.26
N TYR A 6 -15.13 -23.44 -3.19
CA TYR A 6 -14.75 -22.05 -2.95
C TYR A 6 -13.25 -21.97 -2.68
N LYS A 7 -12.57 -21.02 -3.35
CA LYS A 7 -11.14 -20.82 -3.24
C LYS A 7 -10.86 -19.66 -2.29
N SER A 8 -9.92 -19.83 -1.38
CA SER A 8 -9.50 -18.71 -0.54
C SER A 8 -8.02 -18.81 -0.18
N GLY A 9 -7.38 -17.67 -0.02
CA GLY A 9 -5.97 -17.63 0.37
C GLY A 9 -5.39 -16.23 0.39
N PHE A 10 -4.14 -16.17 0.82
CA PHE A 10 -3.37 -14.94 1.02
C PHE A 10 -2.35 -14.77 -0.10
N VAL A 11 -2.21 -13.55 -0.60
CA VAL A 11 -1.31 -13.22 -1.72
C VAL A 11 -0.48 -11.99 -1.39
N ALA A 12 0.84 -12.14 -1.28
CA ALA A 12 1.73 -11.01 -1.04
C ALA A 12 2.04 -10.26 -2.34
N ILE A 13 2.02 -8.93 -2.28
CA ILE A 13 2.42 -8.05 -3.38
C ILE A 13 3.77 -7.43 -3.04
N ILE A 14 4.82 -7.85 -3.74
CA ILE A 14 6.21 -7.46 -3.50
C ILE A 14 6.76 -6.72 -4.73
N GLY A 15 7.62 -5.76 -4.51
CA GLY A 15 8.28 -5.02 -5.59
C GLY A 15 8.93 -3.74 -5.08
N ARG A 16 9.73 -3.10 -5.95
CA ARG A 16 10.35 -1.81 -5.63
C ARG A 16 9.28 -0.74 -5.30
N PRO A 17 9.67 0.37 -4.67
CA PRO A 17 8.79 1.54 -4.59
C PRO A 17 8.33 1.99 -5.99
N ASN A 18 7.11 2.50 -6.09
CA ASN A 18 6.51 3.13 -7.28
C ASN A 18 6.26 2.21 -8.49
N VAL A 19 6.40 0.89 -8.36
CA VAL A 19 6.03 -0.05 -9.44
C VAL A 19 4.51 -0.23 -9.62
N GLY A 20 3.71 0.28 -8.66
CA GLY A 20 2.24 0.28 -8.74
C GLY A 20 1.55 -0.79 -7.90
N LYS A 21 2.19 -1.29 -6.83
CA LYS A 21 1.61 -2.28 -5.90
C LYS A 21 0.28 -1.83 -5.30
N SER A 22 0.27 -0.67 -4.64
CA SER A 22 -0.94 -0.10 -4.02
C SER A 22 -2.00 0.30 -5.06
N THR A 23 -1.60 0.65 -6.28
CA THR A 23 -2.53 0.89 -7.39
C THR A 23 -3.24 -0.41 -7.79
N LEU A 24 -2.49 -1.51 -7.90
CA LEU A 24 -3.06 -2.83 -8.17
C LEU A 24 -4.02 -3.26 -7.06
N LEU A 25 -3.62 -3.11 -5.79
CA LEU A 25 -4.48 -3.43 -4.65
C LEU A 25 -5.80 -2.66 -4.71
N ASN A 26 -5.74 -1.32 -4.83
CA ASN A 26 -6.94 -0.48 -4.89
C ASN A 26 -7.85 -0.84 -6.08
N TYR A 27 -7.26 -1.15 -7.23
CA TYR A 27 -8.02 -1.57 -8.41
C TYR A 27 -8.79 -2.88 -8.15
N VAL A 28 -8.10 -3.89 -7.62
CA VAL A 28 -8.67 -5.23 -7.38
C VAL A 28 -9.78 -5.17 -6.32
N VAL A 29 -9.57 -4.39 -5.26
CA VAL A 29 -10.54 -4.21 -4.17
C VAL A 29 -11.72 -3.33 -4.59
N GLY A 30 -11.56 -2.50 -5.64
CA GLY A 30 -12.59 -1.57 -6.11
C GLY A 30 -12.75 -0.33 -5.23
N GLN A 31 -11.89 -0.16 -4.21
CA GLN A 31 -11.93 0.96 -3.26
C GLN A 31 -10.52 1.38 -2.86
N LYS A 32 -10.38 2.65 -2.45
CA LYS A 32 -9.10 3.18 -1.99
C LYS A 32 -8.80 2.75 -0.55
N VAL A 33 -8.09 1.65 -0.38
CA VAL A 33 -7.62 1.13 0.92
C VAL A 33 -6.13 1.43 1.17
N ALA A 34 -5.35 1.60 0.11
CA ALA A 34 -3.94 1.96 0.16
C ALA A 34 -3.70 3.33 -0.47
N ILE A 35 -2.79 4.11 0.09
CA ILE A 35 -2.42 5.41 -0.47
C ILE A 35 -1.52 5.26 -1.69
N MET A 36 -1.66 6.19 -2.63
CA MET A 36 -0.90 6.21 -3.87
C MET A 36 -0.08 7.48 -3.98
N SER A 37 1.20 7.36 -4.29
CA SER A 37 2.08 8.50 -4.53
C SER A 37 3.27 8.09 -5.41
N ASN A 38 3.83 9.04 -6.14
CA ASN A 38 5.09 8.85 -6.86
C ASN A 38 6.33 8.99 -5.95
N VAL A 39 6.15 9.18 -4.66
CA VAL A 39 7.23 9.31 -3.67
C VAL A 39 7.57 7.92 -3.13
N ALA A 40 8.86 7.61 -3.00
CA ALA A 40 9.28 6.37 -2.36
C ALA A 40 8.81 6.30 -0.89
N GLN A 41 8.63 5.09 -0.36
CA GLN A 41 8.12 4.84 1.01
C GLN A 41 6.68 5.33 1.23
N THR A 42 5.85 5.29 0.19
CA THR A 42 4.42 5.61 0.29
C THR A 42 3.73 4.64 1.23
N THR A 43 3.80 3.34 0.98
CA THR A 43 3.32 2.28 1.88
C THR A 43 4.39 2.00 2.93
N ARG A 44 4.04 2.02 4.22
CA ARG A 44 4.97 1.77 5.33
C ARG A 44 4.58 0.57 6.19
N ASN A 45 3.31 0.26 6.27
CA ASN A 45 2.77 -0.94 6.91
C ASN A 45 2.33 -1.95 5.84
N LYS A 46 2.15 -3.22 6.20
CA LYS A 46 1.39 -4.15 5.39
C LYS A 46 -0.05 -3.62 5.29
N ILE A 47 -0.63 -3.62 4.12
CA ILE A 47 -2.03 -3.23 3.93
C ILE A 47 -2.76 -4.44 3.36
N GLN A 48 -3.76 -4.92 4.07
CA GLN A 48 -4.61 -6.00 3.59
C GLN A 48 -5.79 -5.42 2.80
N GLY A 49 -5.97 -5.95 1.60
CA GLY A 49 -7.14 -5.69 0.76
C GLY A 49 -7.83 -6.98 0.41
N ILE A 50 -9.15 -7.02 0.57
CA ILE A 50 -9.95 -8.22 0.42
C ILE A 50 -10.72 -8.14 -0.90
N TYR A 51 -10.42 -9.08 -1.79
CA TYR A 51 -11.19 -9.32 -3.00
C TYR A 51 -12.14 -10.48 -2.77
N THR A 52 -13.43 -10.26 -2.98
CA THR A 52 -14.46 -11.31 -2.84
C THR A 52 -15.26 -11.47 -4.13
N SER A 53 -15.42 -12.70 -4.55
CA SER A 53 -16.26 -13.10 -5.68
C SER A 53 -17.12 -14.33 -5.30
N PRO A 54 -18.09 -14.72 -6.13
CA PRO A 54 -18.86 -15.95 -5.88
C PRO A 54 -18.02 -17.23 -5.84
N GLU A 55 -16.81 -17.22 -6.40
CA GLU A 55 -15.94 -18.37 -6.55
C GLU A 55 -14.74 -18.34 -5.60
N ALA A 56 -14.34 -17.16 -5.12
CA ALA A 56 -13.12 -17.02 -4.33
C ALA A 56 -13.08 -15.77 -3.45
N GLN A 57 -12.27 -15.87 -2.39
CA GLN A 57 -11.81 -14.72 -1.64
C GLN A 57 -10.28 -14.69 -1.60
N ILE A 58 -9.70 -13.57 -2.03
CA ILE A 58 -8.25 -13.36 -2.03
C ILE A 58 -7.91 -12.22 -1.08
N ILE A 59 -7.07 -12.50 -0.10
CA ILE A 59 -6.54 -11.49 0.82
C ILE A 59 -5.19 -11.04 0.28
N PHE A 60 -5.16 -9.89 -0.37
CA PHE A 60 -3.94 -9.28 -0.85
C PHE A 60 -3.22 -8.54 0.27
N ILE A 61 -1.93 -8.77 0.40
CA ILE A 61 -1.06 -8.07 1.35
C ILE A 61 -0.13 -7.15 0.55
N ASP A 62 -0.48 -5.85 0.45
CA ASP A 62 0.43 -4.83 -0.11
C ASP A 62 1.54 -4.56 0.90
N THR A 63 2.77 -4.65 0.44
CA THR A 63 3.94 -4.50 1.30
C THR A 63 4.65 -3.17 1.04
N PRO A 64 5.36 -2.63 2.04
CA PRO A 64 6.30 -1.54 1.79
C PRO A 64 7.25 -1.87 0.64
N GLY A 65 7.55 -0.89 -0.19
CA GLY A 65 8.52 -1.06 -1.26
C GLY A 65 9.91 -1.40 -0.69
N ILE A 66 10.48 -2.51 -1.14
CA ILE A 66 11.75 -3.01 -0.61
C ILE A 66 12.91 -2.18 -1.15
N HIS A 67 13.71 -1.64 -0.23
CA HIS A 67 14.95 -0.92 -0.49
C HIS A 67 15.91 -1.12 0.68
N LYS A 68 17.19 -0.82 0.49
CA LYS A 68 18.17 -0.92 1.59
C LYS A 68 17.84 0.09 2.68
N PRO A 69 17.58 -0.35 3.93
CA PRO A 69 17.18 0.55 5.01
C PRO A 69 18.33 1.46 5.46
N SER A 70 17.97 2.66 5.94
CA SER A 70 18.90 3.65 6.52
C SER A 70 18.44 4.22 7.85
N THR A 71 17.22 3.83 8.30
CA THR A 71 16.61 4.26 9.56
C THR A 71 15.89 3.08 10.20
N LYS A 72 15.56 3.16 11.50
CA LYS A 72 14.73 2.13 12.15
C LYS A 72 13.36 1.95 11.50
N LEU A 73 12.78 3.03 10.98
CA LEU A 73 11.56 2.94 10.17
C LEU A 73 11.82 2.12 8.89
N GLY A 74 12.94 2.31 8.23
CA GLY A 74 13.35 1.52 7.07
C GLY A 74 13.53 0.04 7.41
N ASP A 75 14.18 -0.27 8.53
CA ASP A 75 14.32 -1.65 9.04
C ASP A 75 12.95 -2.29 9.32
N PHE A 76 12.03 -1.53 9.92
CA PHE A 76 10.65 -1.96 10.13
C PHE A 76 9.96 -2.30 8.81
N MET A 77 10.07 -1.42 7.81
CA MET A 77 9.44 -1.62 6.50
C MET A 77 9.99 -2.87 5.79
N GLU A 78 11.31 -3.10 5.81
CA GLU A 78 11.91 -4.30 5.23
C GLU A 78 11.43 -5.57 5.94
N LYS A 79 11.45 -5.61 7.27
CA LYS A 79 10.95 -6.74 8.06
C LYS A 79 9.47 -7.00 7.80
N SER A 80 8.67 -5.94 7.71
CA SER A 80 7.25 -6.02 7.40
C SER A 80 7.00 -6.63 6.02
N ALA A 81 7.78 -6.23 5.00
CA ALA A 81 7.67 -6.81 3.67
C ALA A 81 8.11 -8.28 3.64
N MET A 82 9.20 -8.64 4.33
CA MET A 82 9.69 -10.01 4.34
C MET A 82 8.76 -10.97 5.10
N SER A 83 8.24 -10.54 6.27
CA SER A 83 7.32 -11.39 7.04
C SER A 83 5.99 -11.65 6.33
N ALA A 84 5.63 -10.84 5.32
CA ALA A 84 4.47 -11.12 4.49
C ALA A 84 4.66 -12.36 3.59
N LEU A 85 5.89 -12.82 3.37
CA LEU A 85 6.18 -13.98 2.52
C LEU A 85 6.03 -15.33 3.25
N ASP A 86 6.04 -15.32 4.59
CA ASP A 86 6.09 -16.55 5.38
C ASP A 86 4.74 -17.28 5.44
N GLU A 87 3.63 -16.54 5.31
CA GLU A 87 2.27 -17.05 5.56
C GLU A 87 1.31 -16.82 4.39
N VAL A 88 1.81 -16.84 3.15
CA VAL A 88 0.97 -16.63 1.96
C VAL A 88 0.95 -17.85 1.05
N ASP A 89 -0.12 -17.96 0.25
CA ASP A 89 -0.32 -19.02 -0.73
C ASP A 89 0.34 -18.70 -2.08
N ALA A 90 0.56 -17.43 -2.38
CA ALA A 90 1.24 -16.98 -3.59
C ALA A 90 1.90 -15.61 -3.41
N VAL A 91 2.84 -15.30 -4.31
CA VAL A 91 3.57 -14.03 -4.34
C VAL A 91 3.43 -13.38 -5.70
N LEU A 92 3.08 -12.10 -5.74
CA LEU A 92 3.13 -11.24 -6.92
C LEU A 92 4.41 -10.41 -6.86
N PHE A 93 5.38 -10.73 -7.68
CA PHE A 93 6.55 -9.87 -7.89
C PHE A 93 6.23 -8.84 -8.95
N VAL A 94 5.95 -7.61 -8.52
CA VAL A 94 5.52 -6.52 -9.40
C VAL A 94 6.73 -5.70 -9.82
N VAL A 95 6.90 -5.55 -11.13
CA VAL A 95 7.93 -4.71 -11.76
C VAL A 95 7.28 -3.68 -12.66
N SER A 96 7.98 -2.57 -12.93
CA SER A 96 7.47 -1.51 -13.83
C SER A 96 7.98 -1.73 -15.25
N ALA A 97 7.08 -1.70 -16.24
CA ALA A 97 7.44 -1.74 -17.65
C ALA A 97 8.20 -0.49 -18.12
N THR A 98 8.08 0.64 -17.38
CA THR A 98 8.72 1.92 -17.72
C THR A 98 10.15 2.05 -17.20
N GLU A 99 10.61 1.07 -16.40
CA GLU A 99 11.92 1.12 -15.77
C GLU A 99 12.73 -0.13 -16.15
N LYS A 100 14.04 0.04 -16.30
CA LYS A 100 14.94 -1.10 -16.48
C LYS A 100 15.13 -1.84 -15.16
N ARG A 101 15.37 -3.14 -15.23
CA ARG A 101 15.82 -3.94 -14.10
C ARG A 101 17.06 -3.31 -13.48
N GLY A 102 17.09 -3.19 -12.18
CA GLY A 102 18.17 -2.56 -11.43
C GLY A 102 18.49 -3.28 -10.12
N PRO A 103 19.47 -2.75 -9.36
CA PRO A 103 19.92 -3.38 -8.11
C PRO A 103 18.80 -3.63 -7.09
N GLY A 104 17.74 -2.82 -7.09
CA GLY A 104 16.58 -3.02 -6.22
C GLY A 104 15.77 -4.26 -6.60
N ASP A 105 15.64 -4.55 -7.90
CA ASP A 105 14.99 -5.77 -8.38
C ASP A 105 15.84 -6.98 -8.06
N ASP A 106 17.16 -6.90 -8.26
CA ASP A 106 18.11 -7.98 -7.95
C ASP A 106 18.09 -8.33 -6.47
N PHE A 107 18.01 -7.32 -5.60
CA PHE A 107 17.89 -7.51 -4.17
C PHE A 107 16.61 -8.26 -3.78
N ILE A 108 15.48 -7.98 -4.43
CA ILE A 108 14.20 -8.67 -4.21
C ILE A 108 14.29 -10.11 -4.76
N ILE A 109 14.83 -10.29 -5.96
CA ILE A 109 14.99 -11.61 -6.60
C ILE A 109 15.79 -12.54 -5.69
N GLU A 110 16.92 -12.09 -5.10
CA GLU A 110 17.72 -12.91 -4.20
C GLU A 110 16.95 -13.37 -2.94
N ARG A 111 15.99 -12.58 -2.47
CA ARG A 111 15.12 -12.98 -1.36
C ARG A 111 14.05 -13.96 -1.82
N LEU A 112 13.46 -13.72 -2.99
CA LEU A 112 12.42 -14.59 -3.55
C LEU A 112 12.95 -15.97 -3.96
N LYS A 113 14.25 -16.14 -4.18
CA LYS A 113 14.88 -17.49 -4.39
C LYS A 113 14.72 -18.42 -3.18
N LYS A 114 14.45 -17.88 -2.00
CA LYS A 114 14.26 -18.64 -0.75
C LYS A 114 12.79 -18.94 -0.44
N VAL A 115 11.88 -18.44 -1.28
CA VAL A 115 10.44 -18.60 -1.12
C VAL A 115 9.97 -19.84 -1.86
N ASN A 116 9.18 -20.67 -1.20
CA ASN A 116 8.67 -21.93 -1.78
C ASN A 116 7.30 -21.75 -2.47
N GLN A 117 6.59 -20.67 -2.16
CA GLN A 117 5.29 -20.37 -2.71
C GLN A 117 5.37 -20.04 -4.20
N PRO A 118 4.32 -20.33 -5.00
CA PRO A 118 4.26 -19.94 -6.40
C PRO A 118 4.39 -18.41 -6.55
N ILE A 119 5.27 -18.00 -7.46
CA ILE A 119 5.58 -16.60 -7.73
C ILE A 119 5.07 -16.24 -9.13
N PHE A 120 4.28 -15.18 -9.23
CA PHE A 120 3.91 -14.56 -10.52
C PHE A 120 4.78 -13.33 -10.76
N LEU A 121 5.34 -13.21 -11.96
CA LEU A 121 5.92 -11.95 -12.41
C LEU A 121 4.80 -11.07 -12.98
N VAL A 122 4.58 -9.93 -12.37
CA VAL A 122 3.57 -8.95 -12.81
C VAL A 122 4.29 -7.74 -13.41
N VAL A 123 4.24 -7.60 -14.73
CA VAL A 123 4.83 -6.45 -15.45
C VAL A 123 3.77 -5.36 -15.57
N ASN A 124 3.84 -4.38 -14.69
CA ASN A 124 2.84 -3.31 -14.58
C ASN A 124 3.21 -2.07 -15.41
N LYS A 125 2.23 -1.20 -15.65
CA LYS A 125 2.31 0.06 -16.43
C LYS A 125 2.51 -0.17 -17.93
N ILE A 126 1.95 -1.24 -18.48
CA ILE A 126 2.05 -1.52 -19.93
C ILE A 126 1.34 -0.44 -20.77
N ASP A 127 0.45 0.34 -20.18
CA ASP A 127 -0.20 1.50 -20.79
C ASP A 127 0.76 2.65 -21.14
N GLN A 128 1.98 2.61 -20.61
CA GLN A 128 3.00 3.66 -20.77
C GLN A 128 4.16 3.26 -21.70
N ILE A 129 4.10 2.11 -22.34
CA ILE A 129 5.15 1.61 -23.23
C ILE A 129 4.59 1.25 -24.60
N ASN A 130 5.49 1.11 -25.60
CA ASN A 130 5.11 0.50 -26.86
C ASN A 130 4.93 -1.03 -26.64
N PRO A 131 3.83 -1.65 -27.11
CA PRO A 131 3.63 -3.09 -26.99
C PRO A 131 4.77 -3.94 -27.53
N ASN A 132 5.48 -3.47 -28.55
CA ASN A 132 6.63 -4.16 -29.14
C ASN A 132 7.87 -4.22 -28.22
N ASP A 133 7.90 -3.40 -27.15
CA ASP A 133 8.99 -3.42 -26.18
C ASP A 133 8.75 -4.41 -25.03
N LEU A 134 7.51 -4.89 -24.86
CA LEU A 134 7.14 -5.80 -23.79
C LEU A 134 7.99 -7.09 -23.75
N PRO A 135 8.28 -7.79 -24.88
CA PRO A 135 9.14 -8.98 -24.84
C PRO A 135 10.53 -8.70 -24.28
N LYS A 136 11.15 -7.56 -24.64
CA LYS A 136 12.48 -7.17 -24.16
C LYS A 136 12.48 -6.90 -22.65
N ILE A 137 11.36 -6.41 -22.10
CA ILE A 137 11.20 -6.16 -20.66
C ILE A 137 11.07 -7.50 -19.93
N VAL A 138 10.21 -8.39 -20.41
CA VAL A 138 10.01 -9.74 -19.87
C VAL A 138 11.31 -10.53 -19.86
N ASP A 139 12.10 -10.44 -20.95
CA ASP A 139 13.38 -11.15 -21.09
C ASP A 139 14.40 -10.78 -19.98
N GLN A 140 14.29 -9.60 -19.36
CA GLN A 140 15.16 -9.21 -18.25
C GLN A 140 14.89 -10.00 -16.97
N TYR A 141 13.69 -10.61 -16.83
CA TYR A 141 13.25 -11.23 -15.58
C TYR A 141 12.94 -12.72 -15.71
N LYS A 142 12.43 -13.20 -16.85
CA LYS A 142 11.82 -14.53 -17.04
C LYS A 142 12.65 -15.70 -16.51
N ASP A 143 13.98 -15.61 -16.60
CA ASP A 143 14.89 -16.70 -16.20
C ASP A 143 15.49 -16.49 -14.78
N THR A 144 15.03 -15.50 -14.03
CA THR A 144 15.57 -15.17 -12.71
C THR A 144 15.01 -16.03 -11.59
N LEU A 145 13.77 -16.47 -11.75
CA LEU A 145 13.01 -17.29 -10.79
C LEU A 145 12.10 -18.27 -11.55
N PRO A 146 11.69 -19.37 -10.95
CA PRO A 146 10.72 -20.30 -11.53
C PRO A 146 9.30 -19.71 -11.44
N PHE A 147 8.98 -18.69 -12.24
CA PHE A 147 7.68 -18.05 -12.23
C PHE A 147 6.56 -19.02 -12.59
N LYS A 148 5.48 -19.02 -11.82
CA LYS A 148 4.24 -19.75 -12.13
C LYS A 148 3.52 -19.17 -13.34
N GLY A 149 3.68 -17.87 -13.56
CA GLY A 149 3.14 -17.14 -14.69
C GLY A 149 3.79 -15.76 -14.82
N ILE A 150 3.73 -15.20 -16.04
CA ILE A 150 4.19 -13.84 -16.35
C ILE A 150 3.00 -13.08 -16.90
N VAL A 151 2.55 -12.06 -16.21
CA VAL A 151 1.29 -11.36 -16.50
C VAL A 151 1.56 -9.86 -16.66
N PRO A 152 1.57 -9.36 -17.91
CA PRO A 152 1.62 -7.93 -18.17
C PRO A 152 0.28 -7.27 -17.87
N ILE A 153 0.29 -6.17 -17.10
CA ILE A 153 -0.93 -5.46 -16.70
C ILE A 153 -0.80 -3.93 -16.79
N SER A 154 -1.93 -3.25 -16.84
CA SER A 154 -2.03 -1.87 -16.36
C SER A 154 -2.94 -1.84 -15.15
N ALA A 155 -2.36 -1.72 -13.97
CA ALA A 155 -3.13 -1.58 -12.74
C ALA A 155 -3.97 -0.29 -12.69
N LEU A 156 -3.52 0.76 -13.39
CA LEU A 156 -4.24 2.04 -13.46
C LEU A 156 -5.49 1.95 -14.32
N GLN A 157 -5.40 1.26 -15.46
CA GLN A 157 -6.50 1.12 -16.42
C GLN A 157 -7.28 -0.20 -16.27
N GLY A 158 -6.79 -1.13 -15.44
CA GLY A 158 -7.38 -2.45 -15.25
C GLY A 158 -7.08 -3.46 -16.36
N ASN A 159 -6.24 -3.09 -17.33
CA ASN A 159 -5.93 -3.98 -18.45
C ASN A 159 -5.26 -5.25 -17.92
N ASN A 160 -5.82 -6.39 -18.32
CA ASN A 160 -5.35 -7.74 -17.99
C ASN A 160 -5.35 -8.11 -16.48
N VAL A 161 -5.88 -7.27 -15.60
CA VAL A 161 -5.94 -7.54 -14.16
C VAL A 161 -6.86 -8.72 -13.85
N ASN A 162 -8.00 -8.85 -14.55
CA ASN A 162 -8.91 -9.99 -14.36
C ASN A 162 -8.25 -11.34 -14.70
N ASN A 163 -7.38 -11.38 -15.71
CA ASN A 163 -6.63 -12.60 -16.05
C ASN A 163 -5.65 -12.96 -14.92
N LEU A 164 -4.96 -11.96 -14.33
CA LEU A 164 -4.11 -12.18 -13.17
C LEU A 164 -4.92 -12.77 -11.99
N ILE A 165 -6.10 -12.21 -11.70
CA ILE A 165 -6.99 -12.73 -10.65
C ILE A 165 -7.40 -14.17 -10.92
N ASN A 166 -7.81 -14.49 -12.15
CA ASN A 166 -8.20 -15.84 -12.55
C ASN A 166 -7.04 -16.84 -12.40
N ASP A 167 -5.82 -16.43 -12.76
CA ASP A 167 -4.65 -17.30 -12.62
C ASP A 167 -4.27 -17.53 -11.15
N ILE A 168 -4.46 -16.54 -10.29
CA ILE A 168 -4.32 -16.69 -8.84
C ILE A 168 -5.37 -17.68 -8.31
N ILE A 169 -6.65 -17.50 -8.63
CA ILE A 169 -7.75 -18.38 -8.16
C ILE A 169 -7.47 -19.84 -8.51
N LYS A 170 -6.94 -20.13 -9.70
CA LYS A 170 -6.63 -21.53 -10.13
C LYS A 170 -5.65 -22.24 -9.21
N ILE A 171 -4.74 -21.52 -8.56
CA ILE A 171 -3.70 -22.11 -7.70
C ILE A 171 -4.04 -22.09 -6.22
N LEU A 172 -5.02 -21.27 -5.80
CA LEU A 172 -5.41 -21.19 -4.40
C LEU A 172 -6.05 -22.51 -3.93
N PRO A 173 -5.89 -22.88 -2.66
CA PRO A 173 -6.55 -24.02 -2.05
C PRO A 173 -8.08 -23.79 -1.97
N ASN A 174 -8.82 -24.88 -1.80
CA ASN A 174 -10.20 -24.80 -1.34
C ASN A 174 -10.17 -24.35 0.14
N GLY A 175 -10.98 -23.37 0.48
CA GLY A 175 -11.02 -22.81 1.82
C GLY A 175 -12.30 -22.03 2.11
N PRO A 176 -12.52 -21.65 3.37
CA PRO A 176 -13.68 -20.86 3.75
C PRO A 176 -13.55 -19.41 3.29
N GLN A 177 -14.65 -18.69 3.29
CA GLN A 177 -14.62 -17.23 3.25
C GLN A 177 -14.17 -16.71 4.62
N TYR A 178 -12.99 -16.05 4.66
CA TYR A 178 -12.39 -15.55 5.91
C TYR A 178 -13.02 -14.26 6.42
N TYR A 179 -13.52 -13.41 5.51
CA TYR A 179 -14.09 -12.10 5.80
C TYR A 179 -15.49 -11.97 5.21
N PRO A 180 -16.39 -11.14 5.80
CA PRO A 180 -17.66 -10.77 5.17
C PRO A 180 -17.48 -10.30 3.73
N ALA A 181 -18.46 -10.58 2.87
CA ALA A 181 -18.34 -10.32 1.43
C ALA A 181 -18.22 -8.82 1.07
N ASP A 182 -18.72 -7.96 1.93
CA ASP A 182 -18.69 -6.50 1.81
C ASP A 182 -17.45 -5.86 2.46
N GLN A 183 -16.65 -6.64 3.18
CA GLN A 183 -15.42 -6.15 3.80
C GLN A 183 -14.29 -6.07 2.78
N VAL A 184 -13.70 -4.88 2.63
CA VAL A 184 -12.64 -4.61 1.64
C VAL A 184 -11.24 -4.47 2.26
N SER A 185 -11.15 -4.30 3.58
CA SER A 185 -9.89 -4.24 4.34
C SER A 185 -10.12 -4.64 5.79
N ASP A 186 -9.09 -5.12 6.45
CA ASP A 186 -9.10 -5.42 7.89
C ASP A 186 -8.55 -4.28 8.76
N HIS A 187 -8.05 -3.20 8.11
CA HIS A 187 -7.48 -2.08 8.84
C HIS A 187 -8.54 -1.25 9.56
N PRO A 188 -8.26 -0.83 10.80
CA PRO A 188 -9.11 0.11 11.52
C PRO A 188 -9.30 1.40 10.71
N GLU A 189 -10.52 1.96 10.75
CA GLU A 189 -10.89 3.22 10.10
C GLU A 189 -9.87 4.35 10.39
N ARG A 190 -9.41 4.43 11.66
CA ARG A 190 -8.36 5.36 12.09
C ARG A 190 -7.08 5.28 11.29
N PHE A 191 -6.64 4.07 10.93
CA PHE A 191 -5.44 3.86 10.13
C PHE A 191 -5.64 4.37 8.70
N VAL A 192 -6.74 4.03 8.07
CA VAL A 192 -7.04 4.44 6.69
C VAL A 192 -7.14 5.98 6.60
N ILE A 193 -7.78 6.63 7.58
CA ILE A 193 -7.85 8.09 7.67
C ILE A 193 -6.45 8.71 7.82
N ALA A 194 -5.60 8.15 8.69
CA ALA A 194 -4.23 8.64 8.86
C ALA A 194 -3.45 8.56 7.54
N GLU A 195 -3.56 7.45 6.83
CA GLU A 195 -2.91 7.26 5.54
C GLU A 195 -3.45 8.24 4.47
N MET A 196 -4.76 8.49 4.41
CA MET A 196 -5.34 9.48 3.50
C MET A 196 -4.81 10.89 3.74
N ILE A 197 -4.66 11.30 5.01
CA ILE A 197 -4.04 12.59 5.36
C ILE A 197 -2.57 12.60 4.93
N ARG A 198 -1.81 11.52 5.22
CA ARG A 198 -0.40 11.38 4.87
C ARG A 198 -0.17 11.45 3.35
N GLU A 199 -1.06 10.85 2.56
CA GLU A 199 -1.02 10.96 1.10
C GLU A 199 -1.09 12.41 0.63
N LYS A 200 -1.96 13.25 1.22
CA LYS A 200 -2.06 14.65 0.79
C LYS A 200 -0.82 15.45 1.14
N VAL A 201 -0.16 15.11 2.25
CA VAL A 201 1.16 15.67 2.54
C VAL A 201 2.17 15.28 1.45
N PHE A 202 2.19 14.00 1.04
CA PHE A 202 3.08 13.50 -0.01
C PHE A 202 2.84 14.19 -1.36
N LEU A 203 1.59 14.36 -1.74
CA LEU A 203 1.22 14.99 -3.01
C LEU A 203 1.56 16.49 -3.07
N LEU A 204 1.52 17.16 -1.92
CA LEU A 204 1.64 18.63 -1.85
C LEU A 204 3.02 19.11 -1.37
N THR A 205 3.88 18.21 -0.90
CA THR A 205 5.24 18.55 -0.45
C THR A 205 6.29 17.82 -1.28
N ARG A 206 7.56 18.25 -1.16
CA ARG A 206 8.68 17.71 -1.93
C ARG A 206 9.90 17.47 -1.04
N GLN A 207 10.96 16.92 -1.62
CA GLN A 207 12.25 16.65 -0.98
C GLN A 207 12.10 15.75 0.26
N GLU A 208 12.68 16.13 1.39
CA GLU A 208 12.73 15.34 2.62
C GLU A 208 11.43 15.33 3.43
N VAL A 209 10.51 16.28 3.16
CA VAL A 209 9.27 16.39 3.98
C VAL A 209 8.41 15.13 3.92
N PRO A 210 8.11 14.54 2.74
CA PRO A 210 7.32 13.31 2.66
C PRO A 210 7.92 12.15 3.48
N HIS A 211 9.25 12.01 3.46
CA HIS A 211 9.93 10.89 4.11
C HIS A 211 9.91 10.97 5.65
N SER A 212 9.75 12.17 6.20
CA SER A 212 9.82 12.44 7.64
C SER A 212 8.45 12.68 8.31
N VAL A 213 7.34 12.44 7.59
CA VAL A 213 5.99 12.67 8.10
C VAL A 213 5.35 11.39 8.60
N ALA A 214 4.74 11.44 9.79
CA ALA A 214 3.73 10.50 10.25
C ALA A 214 2.42 11.25 10.51
N VAL A 215 1.32 10.52 10.60
CA VAL A 215 0.01 11.06 10.99
C VAL A 215 -0.55 10.22 12.11
N ASP A 216 -0.96 10.91 13.18
CA ASP A 216 -1.60 10.32 14.34
C ASP A 216 -3.02 10.87 14.45
N VAL A 217 -4.02 10.03 14.21
CA VAL A 217 -5.43 10.36 14.40
C VAL A 217 -5.75 10.23 15.89
N THR A 218 -5.96 11.34 16.56
CA THR A 218 -6.15 11.38 18.01
C THR A 218 -7.59 11.15 18.43
N SER A 219 -8.56 11.51 17.60
CA SER A 219 -9.99 11.37 17.90
C SER A 219 -10.82 11.19 16.64
N ILE A 220 -11.81 10.30 16.72
CA ILE A 220 -12.91 10.16 15.78
C ILE A 220 -14.18 10.14 16.62
N LYS A 221 -15.06 11.12 16.45
CA LYS A 221 -16.32 11.25 17.21
C LYS A 221 -17.47 11.47 16.26
N ARG A 222 -18.47 10.60 16.29
CA ARG A 222 -19.76 10.81 15.61
C ARG A 222 -20.60 11.72 16.48
N GLU A 223 -20.97 12.89 15.99
CA GLU A 223 -21.81 13.87 16.71
C GLU A 223 -23.30 13.58 16.50
N ASP A 224 -23.65 13.15 15.29
CA ASP A 224 -24.97 12.71 14.88
C ASP A 224 -24.89 11.68 13.74
N GLU A 225 -26.03 11.30 13.13
CA GLU A 225 -26.10 10.30 12.07
C GLU A 225 -25.32 10.67 10.80
N ASN A 226 -24.95 11.94 10.61
CA ASN A 226 -24.36 12.44 9.37
C ASN A 226 -23.06 13.25 9.55
N HIS A 227 -22.61 13.48 10.79
CA HIS A 227 -21.46 14.35 11.08
C HIS A 227 -20.42 13.66 11.96
N ILE A 228 -19.19 13.63 11.44
CA ILE A 228 -18.04 13.04 12.12
C ILE A 228 -16.98 14.11 12.36
N HIS A 229 -16.55 14.26 13.60
CA HIS A 229 -15.40 15.09 13.97
C HIS A 229 -14.14 14.23 14.06
N ILE A 230 -13.13 14.61 13.29
CA ILE A 230 -11.83 13.95 13.24
C ILE A 230 -10.74 14.93 13.62
N SER A 231 -9.90 14.53 14.56
CA SER A 231 -8.73 15.28 15.01
C SER A 231 -7.46 14.50 14.72
N ALA A 232 -6.47 15.11 14.07
CA ALA A 232 -5.22 14.45 13.77
C ALA A 232 -4.00 15.38 13.87
N ASN A 233 -2.86 14.79 14.26
CA ASN A 233 -1.56 15.44 14.27
C ASN A 233 -0.74 14.98 13.06
N ILE A 234 -0.20 15.93 12.31
CA ILE A 234 0.85 15.68 11.33
C ILE A 234 2.18 15.85 12.05
N ILE A 235 2.93 14.76 12.17
CA ILE A 235 4.20 14.69 12.89
C ILE A 235 5.34 14.90 11.92
N VAL A 236 6.28 15.77 12.27
CA VAL A 236 7.52 16.04 11.51
C VAL A 236 8.71 16.06 12.45
N GLU A 237 9.93 15.99 11.89
CA GLU A 237 11.17 15.95 12.70
C GLU A 237 11.76 17.32 13.01
N ARG A 238 11.51 18.32 12.13
CA ARG A 238 12.19 19.63 12.21
C ARG A 238 11.21 20.80 12.10
N PRO A 239 11.49 21.93 12.80
CA PRO A 239 10.67 23.15 12.71
C PRO A 239 10.48 23.67 11.27
N GLY A 240 11.52 23.58 10.43
CA GLY A 240 11.42 23.97 9.01
C GLY A 240 10.38 23.16 8.24
N GLN A 241 10.29 21.85 8.49
CA GLN A 241 9.25 20.98 7.88
C GLN A 241 7.85 21.37 8.35
N LYS A 242 7.69 21.71 9.64
CA LYS A 242 6.42 22.24 10.18
C LYS A 242 6.00 23.50 9.44
N GLY A 243 6.96 24.44 9.21
CA GLY A 243 6.69 25.66 8.44
C GLY A 243 6.21 25.37 7.01
N ILE A 244 6.81 24.40 6.33
CA ILE A 244 6.42 23.97 4.98
C ILE A 244 5.00 23.42 4.97
N ILE A 245 4.65 22.54 5.92
CA ILE A 245 3.31 21.92 6.00
C ILE A 245 2.23 22.93 6.37
N ILE A 246 2.50 23.90 7.24
CA ILE A 246 1.57 24.97 7.57
C ILE A 246 1.43 25.92 6.36
N GLY A 247 2.55 26.30 5.76
CA GLY A 247 2.62 27.24 4.66
C GLY A 247 2.27 28.67 5.06
N LYS A 248 2.46 29.62 4.13
CA LYS A 248 2.17 31.05 4.37
C LYS A 248 0.71 31.26 4.76
N GLY A 249 0.47 31.78 5.96
CA GLY A 249 -0.88 32.02 6.49
C GLY A 249 -1.75 30.76 6.61
N GLY A 250 -1.14 29.56 6.81
CA GLY A 250 -1.88 28.30 6.95
C GLY A 250 -2.41 27.72 5.63
N LYS A 251 -2.10 28.29 4.48
CA LYS A 251 -2.69 27.90 3.18
C LYS A 251 -2.39 26.46 2.80
N MET A 252 -1.18 25.97 3.08
CA MET A 252 -0.82 24.58 2.74
C MET A 252 -1.57 23.58 3.61
N LEU A 253 -1.61 23.81 4.93
CA LEU A 253 -2.34 22.95 5.87
C LEU A 253 -3.85 22.91 5.54
N LYS A 254 -4.43 24.07 5.19
CA LYS A 254 -5.82 24.15 4.73
C LYS A 254 -6.05 23.33 3.47
N LYS A 255 -5.12 23.38 2.49
CA LYS A 255 -5.22 22.58 1.25
C LYS A 255 -5.13 21.08 1.54
N ILE A 256 -4.17 20.67 2.38
CA ILE A 256 -4.03 19.27 2.84
C ILE A 256 -5.34 18.81 3.49
N GLY A 257 -5.88 19.57 4.44
CA GLY A 257 -7.11 19.24 5.15
C GLY A 257 -8.33 19.15 4.23
N THR A 258 -8.48 20.08 3.28
CA THR A 258 -9.59 20.06 2.33
C THR A 258 -9.56 18.81 1.44
N MET A 259 -8.39 18.47 0.88
CA MET A 259 -8.25 17.29 0.02
C MET A 259 -8.42 15.99 0.80
N ALA A 260 -7.86 15.91 2.01
CA ALA A 260 -8.01 14.73 2.86
C ALA A 260 -9.47 14.54 3.27
N ARG A 261 -10.15 15.62 3.69
CA ARG A 261 -11.56 15.58 4.08
C ARG A 261 -12.44 15.04 2.96
N GLN A 262 -12.24 15.49 1.73
CA GLN A 262 -13.02 15.02 0.57
C GLN A 262 -12.89 13.51 0.34
N ASP A 263 -11.69 12.96 0.50
CA ASP A 263 -11.46 11.51 0.35
C ASP A 263 -12.06 10.74 1.53
N ILE A 264 -11.93 11.27 2.76
CA ILE A 264 -12.48 10.67 3.97
C ILE A 264 -14.02 10.65 3.92
N GLU A 265 -14.66 11.75 3.49
CA GLU A 265 -16.12 11.81 3.30
C GLU A 265 -16.60 10.75 2.30
N LYS A 266 -15.86 10.50 1.21
CA LYS A 266 -16.19 9.44 0.24
C LYS A 266 -16.05 8.04 0.85
N LEU A 267 -15.06 7.84 1.73
CA LEU A 267 -14.85 6.57 2.40
C LEU A 267 -15.96 6.27 3.41
N LEU A 268 -16.32 7.25 4.23
CA LEU A 268 -17.24 7.09 5.35
C LEU A 268 -18.72 7.24 4.97
N GLY A 269 -19.00 7.89 3.85
CA GLY A 269 -20.37 8.25 3.43
C GLY A 269 -20.97 9.44 4.18
N ASP A 270 -20.26 9.99 5.18
CA ASP A 270 -20.72 11.03 6.10
C ASP A 270 -19.98 12.35 5.89
N LYS A 271 -20.56 13.46 6.38
CA LYS A 271 -19.88 14.75 6.43
C LYS A 271 -18.80 14.75 7.51
N VAL A 272 -17.63 15.29 7.17
CA VAL A 272 -16.48 15.29 8.06
C VAL A 272 -16.01 16.70 8.39
N PHE A 273 -15.88 16.98 9.69
CA PHE A 273 -15.11 18.11 10.20
C PHE A 273 -13.70 17.62 10.58
N LEU A 274 -12.71 18.00 9.78
CA LEU A 274 -11.32 17.56 9.94
C LEU A 274 -10.46 18.66 10.55
N GLN A 275 -9.95 18.43 11.76
CA GLN A 275 -8.99 19.29 12.45
C GLN A 275 -7.56 18.73 12.37
N LEU A 276 -6.63 19.55 11.87
CA LEU A 276 -5.23 19.17 11.72
C LEU A 276 -4.30 20.09 12.50
N TRP A 277 -3.36 19.48 13.23
CA TRP A 277 -2.24 20.17 13.88
C TRP A 277 -0.92 19.64 13.34
N VAL A 278 0.14 20.46 13.40
CA VAL A 278 1.49 20.03 13.03
C VAL A 278 2.37 20.06 14.26
N LYS A 279 2.93 18.90 14.64
CA LYS A 279 3.82 18.71 15.78
C LYS A 279 5.23 18.37 15.33
N VAL A 280 6.23 18.90 16.02
CA VAL A 280 7.63 18.54 15.81
C VAL A 280 8.05 17.53 16.87
N VAL A 281 8.49 16.36 16.43
CA VAL A 281 9.03 15.27 17.26
C VAL A 281 10.38 14.87 16.66
N PRO A 282 11.51 15.38 17.18
CA PRO A 282 12.82 15.13 16.62
C PRO A 282 13.17 13.64 16.60
N ASP A 283 13.73 13.20 15.47
CA ASP A 283 14.24 11.83 15.25
C ASP A 283 13.22 10.71 15.55
N TRP A 284 11.92 10.97 15.32
CA TRP A 284 10.88 9.99 15.62
C TRP A 284 11.05 8.68 14.83
N ARG A 285 11.63 8.75 13.61
CA ARG A 285 11.88 7.56 12.76
C ARG A 285 12.92 6.60 13.34
N ASP A 286 13.74 7.06 14.29
CA ASP A 286 14.78 6.27 14.94
C ASP A 286 14.47 5.93 16.40
N LYS A 287 13.26 6.30 16.89
CA LYS A 287 12.79 6.02 18.24
C LYS A 287 11.72 4.92 18.23
N SER A 288 12.06 3.73 18.72
CA SER A 288 11.15 2.57 18.72
C SER A 288 9.82 2.81 19.47
N ALA A 289 9.81 3.63 20.52
CA ALA A 289 8.58 4.01 21.20
C ALA A 289 7.66 4.82 20.28
N MET A 290 8.20 5.86 19.62
CA MET A 290 7.44 6.71 18.69
C MET A 290 6.93 5.92 17.48
N LEU A 291 7.72 4.98 16.96
CA LEU A 291 7.26 4.09 15.88
C LEU A 291 6.03 3.30 16.31
N LYS A 292 6.03 2.73 17.52
CA LYS A 292 4.86 2.02 18.08
C LYS A 292 3.65 2.93 18.24
N ASP A 293 3.85 4.14 18.76
CA ASP A 293 2.77 5.12 19.00
C ASP A 293 2.11 5.57 17.70
N TYR A 294 2.88 5.68 16.61
CA TYR A 294 2.38 6.07 15.28
C TYR A 294 1.93 4.89 14.42
N GLY A 295 1.74 3.69 15.02
CA GLY A 295 1.17 2.52 14.33
C GLY A 295 2.17 1.66 13.56
N TYR A 296 3.48 1.88 13.73
CA TYR A 296 4.52 1.04 13.12
C TYR A 296 4.93 -0.09 14.07
N ARG A 297 4.12 -1.16 14.16
CA ARG A 297 4.31 -2.30 15.07
C ARG A 297 4.53 -3.59 14.30
N ASN A 298 5.51 -4.42 14.74
CA ASN A 298 5.79 -5.72 14.13
C ASN A 298 4.79 -6.84 14.51
N LYS A 299 3.80 -6.57 15.35
CA LYS A 299 2.93 -7.61 15.94
C LYS A 299 1.43 -7.46 15.66
N ASP A 300 1.00 -6.48 14.90
CA ASP A 300 -0.43 -6.17 14.79
C ASP A 300 -1.03 -6.58 13.42
N TYR A 301 -0.54 -7.69 12.83
CA TYR A 301 -1.29 -8.34 11.72
C TYR A 301 -0.81 -9.77 11.55
#